data_7a9ef7239c218abe083ad03f3184152d
#
_entry.id   7a9ef7239c218abe083ad03f3184152d
#
_cell.length_a   1.000
_cell.length_b   1.000
_cell.length_c   1.000
_cell.angle_alpha   90.00
_cell.angle_beta   90.00
_cell.angle_gamma   90.00
#
_symmetry.space_group_name_H-M   'P 1'
#
loop_
_entity.id
_entity.type
_entity.pdbx_description
1 polymer ?
#
loop_
_entity_poly.entity_id
_entity_poly.type
_entity_poly.pdbx_seq_one_letter_code
_entity_poly.pdbx_strand_id
1 'polypeptide(L)'
;FRARAFGMHVVAHDPYISEQLARSLDVELLTLNELCTQSDFVSLHAPLTATTRRMFDAKQLAKCKYGAQLINTSRGELIDESALVDAIESGQIGGAGLDVFECEPPIDSRLIALPQVVATPHIAGSTQEAQQLVGTETAAGIRDYLHLGIVQNAVNFPSMPLEELKRLQPFVDLAEKLGAFIAQLATGRTQTVSIRYYGGLTTGNNEPLVGAVLKGLFQTMLSSTVTLINARSVAEARGVDVVESRSPRPRNFTNLLAVKLDTSNGELWVEGANFEQGGARIVLLDGVEIEAGLEGTHIVIRNLDEPGVVGAVGSILAKR
;
A
#
# COMPACT_ATOMS: atom_id res chain seq x y z
N PHE A 1 -20.20 -9.04 -12.28
CA PHE A 1 -21.59 -9.25 -11.85
C PHE A 1 -22.58 -8.93 -12.96
N ARG A 2 -22.60 -7.69 -13.55
CA ARG A 2 -23.59 -7.29 -14.57
C ARG A 2 -23.51 -8.14 -15.84
N ALA A 3 -22.33 -8.37 -16.41
CA ALA A 3 -22.15 -9.20 -17.59
C ALA A 3 -22.68 -10.65 -17.38
N ARG A 4 -22.42 -11.23 -16.22
CA ARG A 4 -22.95 -12.55 -15.86
C ARG A 4 -24.47 -12.58 -15.73
N ALA A 5 -25.09 -11.49 -15.25
CA ALA A 5 -26.54 -11.37 -15.20
C ALA A 5 -27.19 -11.41 -16.60
N PHE A 6 -26.44 -11.08 -17.65
CA PHE A 6 -26.80 -11.26 -19.05
C PHE A 6 -26.43 -12.64 -19.62
N GLY A 7 -26.00 -13.58 -18.79
CA GLY A 7 -25.60 -14.92 -19.22
C GLY A 7 -24.25 -14.99 -19.93
N MET A 8 -23.42 -13.93 -19.83
CA MET A 8 -22.09 -13.94 -20.43
C MET A 8 -21.11 -14.76 -19.61
N HIS A 9 -20.24 -15.52 -20.26
CA HIS A 9 -19.06 -16.10 -19.65
C HIS A 9 -17.99 -15.02 -19.48
N VAL A 10 -17.51 -14.80 -18.26
CA VAL A 10 -16.57 -13.72 -17.95
C VAL A 10 -15.20 -14.31 -17.70
N VAL A 11 -14.23 -13.88 -18.50
CA VAL A 11 -12.80 -14.20 -18.34
C VAL A 11 -12.01 -12.92 -18.09
N ALA A 12 -10.86 -13.03 -17.46
CA ALA A 12 -10.01 -11.87 -17.18
C ALA A 12 -8.53 -12.15 -17.41
N HIS A 13 -7.81 -11.10 -17.78
CA HIS A 13 -6.35 -11.06 -17.71
C HIS A 13 -5.92 -10.02 -16.71
N ASP A 14 -5.33 -10.44 -15.60
CA ASP A 14 -4.75 -9.58 -14.59
C ASP A 14 -3.53 -10.27 -13.96
N PRO A 15 -2.30 -9.74 -14.16
CA PRO A 15 -1.08 -10.37 -13.65
C PRO A 15 -0.90 -10.21 -12.13
N TYR A 16 -1.74 -9.43 -11.45
CA TYR A 16 -1.57 -9.07 -10.04
C TYR A 16 -2.57 -9.73 -9.09
N ILE A 17 -3.66 -10.31 -9.58
CA ILE A 17 -4.63 -10.99 -8.75
C ILE A 17 -4.30 -12.48 -8.61
N SER A 18 -4.61 -13.06 -7.44
CA SER A 18 -4.44 -14.49 -7.21
C SER A 18 -5.58 -15.29 -7.84
N GLU A 19 -5.29 -16.54 -8.24
CA GLU A 19 -6.32 -17.48 -8.70
C GLU A 19 -7.44 -17.67 -7.66
N GLN A 20 -7.10 -17.64 -6.38
CA GLN A 20 -8.10 -17.78 -5.31
C GLN A 20 -9.11 -16.64 -5.32
N LEU A 21 -8.64 -15.40 -5.51
CA LEU A 21 -9.51 -14.23 -5.63
C LEU A 21 -10.38 -14.33 -6.89
N ALA A 22 -9.80 -14.68 -8.03
CA ALA A 22 -10.55 -14.84 -9.27
C ALA A 22 -11.65 -15.90 -9.15
N ARG A 23 -11.35 -17.05 -8.54
CA ARG A 23 -12.34 -18.11 -8.26
C ARG A 23 -13.46 -17.64 -7.34
N SER A 24 -13.14 -16.81 -6.31
CA SER A 24 -14.17 -16.26 -5.41
C SER A 24 -15.13 -15.31 -6.11
N LEU A 25 -14.68 -14.68 -7.21
CA LEU A 25 -15.47 -13.83 -8.09
C LEU A 25 -16.13 -14.61 -9.24
N ASP A 26 -15.87 -15.93 -9.33
CA ASP A 26 -16.30 -16.81 -10.41
C ASP A 26 -15.87 -16.25 -11.79
N VAL A 27 -14.57 -15.92 -11.89
CA VAL A 27 -13.91 -15.41 -13.09
C VAL A 27 -12.71 -16.33 -13.39
N GLU A 28 -12.59 -16.74 -14.65
CA GLU A 28 -11.45 -17.51 -15.15
C GLU A 28 -10.31 -16.57 -15.53
N LEU A 29 -9.10 -16.84 -15.04
CA LEU A 29 -7.90 -16.08 -15.42
C LEU A 29 -7.27 -16.70 -16.66
N LEU A 30 -7.01 -15.86 -17.67
CA LEU A 30 -6.38 -16.23 -18.92
C LEU A 30 -5.13 -15.37 -19.19
N THR A 31 -4.26 -15.85 -20.04
CA THR A 31 -3.24 -14.99 -20.67
C THR A 31 -3.94 -13.98 -21.60
N LEU A 32 -3.28 -12.85 -21.86
CA LEU A 32 -3.82 -11.84 -22.79
C LEU A 32 -4.15 -12.44 -24.17
N ASN A 33 -3.30 -13.36 -24.66
CA ASN A 33 -3.52 -14.04 -25.93
C ASN A 33 -4.77 -14.92 -25.91
N GLU A 34 -4.94 -15.74 -24.88
CA GLU A 34 -6.13 -16.59 -24.74
C GLU A 34 -7.40 -15.76 -24.60
N LEU A 35 -7.36 -14.68 -23.81
CA LEU A 35 -8.48 -13.76 -23.68
C LEU A 35 -8.89 -13.20 -25.05
N CYS A 36 -7.95 -12.70 -25.83
CA CYS A 36 -8.26 -12.14 -27.16
C CYS A 36 -8.84 -13.18 -28.12
N THR A 37 -8.31 -14.40 -28.12
CA THR A 37 -8.77 -15.46 -29.04
C THR A 37 -10.17 -16.01 -28.67
N GLN A 38 -10.61 -15.88 -27.43
CA GLN A 38 -11.86 -16.47 -26.94
C GLN A 38 -13.00 -15.46 -26.79
N SER A 39 -12.69 -14.17 -26.62
CA SER A 39 -13.66 -13.15 -26.24
C SER A 39 -14.40 -12.55 -27.44
N ASP A 40 -15.72 -12.45 -27.33
CA ASP A 40 -16.56 -11.70 -28.26
C ASP A 40 -16.54 -10.20 -27.94
N PHE A 41 -16.35 -9.86 -26.65
CA PHE A 41 -16.21 -8.49 -26.14
C PHE A 41 -14.96 -8.40 -25.28
N VAL A 42 -14.11 -7.42 -25.55
CA VAL A 42 -12.92 -7.12 -24.75
C VAL A 42 -13.06 -5.72 -24.17
N SER A 43 -13.01 -5.61 -22.85
CA SER A 43 -13.09 -4.33 -22.14
C SER A 43 -11.80 -4.05 -21.38
N LEU A 44 -11.22 -2.86 -21.60
CA LEU A 44 -9.93 -2.45 -21.03
C LEU A 44 -10.13 -1.68 -19.73
N HIS A 45 -9.43 -2.11 -18.67
CA HIS A 45 -9.46 -1.51 -17.34
C HIS A 45 -8.06 -1.37 -16.73
N ALA A 46 -7.01 -1.54 -17.54
CA ALA A 46 -5.62 -1.47 -17.10
C ALA A 46 -5.16 -0.01 -16.90
N PRO A 47 -4.28 0.27 -15.93
CA PRO A 47 -3.61 1.55 -15.83
C PRO A 47 -2.60 1.71 -16.97
N LEU A 48 -2.31 2.95 -17.35
CA LEU A 48 -1.25 3.24 -18.33
C LEU A 48 0.13 3.15 -17.65
N THR A 49 0.93 2.20 -18.14
CA THR A 49 2.32 1.97 -17.70
C THR A 49 3.21 1.75 -18.92
N ALA A 50 4.50 1.64 -18.72
CA ALA A 50 5.42 1.29 -19.81
C ALA A 50 5.09 -0.08 -20.47
N THR A 51 4.52 -1.02 -19.70
CA THR A 51 4.17 -2.37 -20.16
C THR A 51 2.78 -2.47 -20.77
N THR A 52 1.86 -1.56 -20.43
CA THR A 52 0.48 -1.56 -20.94
C THR A 52 0.27 -0.58 -22.09
N ARG A 53 1.20 0.34 -22.32
CA ARG A 53 1.17 1.26 -23.46
C ARG A 53 1.13 0.47 -24.78
N ARG A 54 0.10 0.72 -25.59
CA ARG A 54 -0.17 0.02 -26.85
C ARG A 54 -0.21 -1.50 -26.70
N MET A 55 -0.73 -1.99 -25.56
CA MET A 55 -0.90 -3.43 -25.36
C MET A 55 -1.86 -4.06 -26.38
N PHE A 56 -2.72 -3.25 -27.00
CA PHE A 56 -3.51 -3.61 -28.17
C PHE A 56 -2.90 -2.97 -29.43
N ASP A 57 -1.76 -3.49 -29.85
CA ASP A 57 -1.09 -3.20 -31.12
C ASP A 57 -1.71 -4.03 -32.27
N ALA A 58 -1.21 -3.83 -33.48
CA ALA A 58 -1.65 -4.59 -34.67
C ALA A 58 -1.56 -6.11 -34.49
N LYS A 59 -0.51 -6.59 -33.79
CA LYS A 59 -0.31 -8.04 -33.54
C LYS A 59 -1.34 -8.58 -32.55
N GLN A 60 -1.66 -7.82 -31.54
CA GLN A 60 -2.64 -8.24 -30.53
C GLN A 60 -4.07 -8.17 -31.07
N LEU A 61 -4.39 -7.11 -31.83
CA LEU A 61 -5.70 -6.97 -32.52
C LEU A 61 -5.93 -8.11 -33.52
N ALA A 62 -4.90 -8.52 -34.26
CA ALA A 62 -4.99 -9.65 -35.20
C ALA A 62 -5.25 -11.01 -34.51
N LYS A 63 -4.99 -11.15 -33.22
CA LYS A 63 -5.30 -12.36 -32.44
C LYS A 63 -6.71 -12.38 -31.88
N CYS A 64 -7.39 -11.24 -31.88
CA CYS A 64 -8.76 -11.18 -31.39
C CYS A 64 -9.67 -12.06 -32.27
N LYS A 65 -10.75 -12.54 -31.70
CA LYS A 65 -11.78 -13.26 -32.43
C LYS A 65 -12.32 -12.37 -33.55
N TYR A 66 -12.52 -12.93 -34.74
CA TYR A 66 -13.05 -12.18 -35.88
C TYR A 66 -14.40 -11.55 -35.53
N GLY A 67 -14.53 -10.25 -35.74
CA GLY A 67 -15.74 -9.48 -35.42
C GLY A 67 -15.87 -9.14 -33.91
N ALA A 68 -14.86 -9.37 -33.09
CA ALA A 68 -14.87 -9.00 -31.67
C ALA A 68 -15.12 -7.48 -31.50
N GLN A 69 -15.74 -7.12 -30.36
CA GLN A 69 -16.00 -5.74 -29.99
C GLN A 69 -14.98 -5.30 -28.93
N LEU A 70 -14.36 -4.12 -29.11
CA LEU A 70 -13.38 -3.57 -28.18
C LEU A 70 -13.95 -2.37 -27.44
N ILE A 71 -13.87 -2.36 -26.12
CA ILE A 71 -14.34 -1.28 -25.26
C ILE A 71 -13.16 -0.69 -24.47
N ASN A 72 -12.98 0.64 -24.58
CA ASN A 72 -11.96 1.33 -23.80
C ASN A 72 -12.53 2.59 -23.14
N THR A 73 -12.70 2.53 -21.83
CA THR A 73 -13.08 3.66 -20.97
C THR A 73 -11.98 3.94 -19.91
N SER A 74 -10.76 3.53 -20.20
CA SER A 74 -9.63 3.57 -19.27
C SER A 74 -8.61 4.63 -19.69
N ARG A 75 -7.71 4.31 -20.62
CA ARG A 75 -6.72 5.25 -21.20
C ARG A 75 -6.55 4.98 -22.68
N GLY A 76 -6.55 6.05 -23.50
CA GLY A 76 -6.44 5.94 -24.96
C GLY A 76 -5.19 5.21 -25.41
N GLU A 77 -4.06 5.53 -24.81
CA GLU A 77 -2.75 4.97 -25.18
C GLU A 77 -2.58 3.46 -24.87
N LEU A 78 -3.57 2.77 -24.33
CA LEU A 78 -3.59 1.31 -24.24
C LEU A 78 -3.75 0.65 -25.61
N ILE A 79 -4.28 1.37 -26.58
CA ILE A 79 -4.54 0.92 -27.94
C ILE A 79 -3.65 1.72 -28.90
N ASP A 80 -3.14 1.08 -29.93
CA ASP A 80 -2.62 1.75 -31.12
C ASP A 80 -3.80 2.10 -32.00
N GLU A 81 -4.21 3.39 -32.01
CA GLU A 81 -5.40 3.84 -32.74
C GLU A 81 -5.30 3.61 -34.25
N SER A 82 -4.10 3.73 -34.83
CA SER A 82 -3.87 3.45 -36.23
C SER A 82 -4.13 1.99 -36.55
N ALA A 83 -3.61 1.11 -35.74
CA ALA A 83 -3.82 -0.33 -35.89
C ALA A 83 -5.29 -0.72 -35.68
N LEU A 84 -6.01 -0.04 -34.79
CA LEU A 84 -7.42 -0.28 -34.53
C LEU A 84 -8.27 0.14 -35.75
N VAL A 85 -7.96 1.28 -36.40
CA VAL A 85 -8.62 1.69 -37.67
C VAL A 85 -8.50 0.59 -38.71
N ASP A 86 -7.28 0.12 -38.98
CA ASP A 86 -7.01 -0.93 -39.97
C ASP A 86 -7.75 -2.25 -39.62
N ALA A 87 -7.77 -2.61 -38.32
CA ALA A 87 -8.47 -3.80 -37.84
C ALA A 87 -10.01 -3.71 -37.98
N ILE A 88 -10.60 -2.53 -37.81
CA ILE A 88 -12.03 -2.31 -38.02
C ILE A 88 -12.36 -2.30 -39.50
N GLU A 89 -11.59 -1.61 -40.35
CA GLU A 89 -11.78 -1.55 -41.79
C GLU A 89 -11.68 -2.94 -42.47
N SER A 90 -10.80 -3.79 -41.96
CA SER A 90 -10.67 -5.18 -42.40
C SER A 90 -11.76 -6.13 -41.86
N GLY A 91 -12.56 -5.70 -40.90
CA GLY A 91 -13.55 -6.53 -40.20
C GLY A 91 -12.98 -7.46 -39.14
N GLN A 92 -11.67 -7.45 -38.91
CA GLN A 92 -11.03 -8.21 -37.83
C GLN A 92 -11.59 -7.84 -36.45
N ILE A 93 -11.78 -6.54 -36.22
CA ILE A 93 -12.55 -6.00 -35.09
C ILE A 93 -13.90 -5.52 -35.64
N GLY A 94 -14.99 -6.00 -35.07
CA GLY A 94 -16.34 -5.69 -35.51
C GLY A 94 -16.82 -4.27 -35.19
N GLY A 95 -16.21 -3.67 -34.13
CA GLY A 95 -16.50 -2.30 -33.72
C GLY A 95 -15.80 -1.96 -32.40
N ALA A 96 -15.87 -0.68 -32.03
CA ALA A 96 -15.30 -0.21 -30.79
C ALA A 96 -16.17 0.81 -30.06
N GLY A 97 -16.19 0.73 -28.71
CA GLY A 97 -16.75 1.75 -27.81
C GLY A 97 -15.61 2.46 -27.09
N LEU A 98 -15.40 3.74 -27.36
CA LEU A 98 -14.24 4.49 -26.88
C LEU A 98 -14.69 5.76 -26.17
N ASP A 99 -14.30 5.90 -24.91
CA ASP A 99 -14.49 7.12 -24.11
C ASP A 99 -13.17 7.92 -24.00
N VAL A 100 -12.05 7.30 -24.40
CA VAL A 100 -10.68 7.84 -24.26
C VAL A 100 -9.90 7.64 -25.56
N PHE A 101 -8.93 8.54 -25.81
CA PHE A 101 -8.15 8.58 -27.03
C PHE A 101 -6.68 8.89 -26.75
N GLU A 102 -5.77 8.52 -27.69
CA GLU A 102 -4.32 8.85 -27.54
C GLU A 102 -4.09 10.37 -27.48
N CYS A 103 -4.93 11.14 -28.20
CA CYS A 103 -4.93 12.60 -28.14
C CYS A 103 -6.35 13.10 -27.87
N GLU A 104 -6.54 13.90 -26.85
CA GLU A 104 -7.85 14.44 -26.47
C GLU A 104 -7.84 15.99 -26.53
N PRO A 105 -8.82 16.62 -27.22
CA PRO A 105 -9.87 16.00 -28.05
C PRO A 105 -9.32 15.37 -29.34
N PRO A 106 -9.92 14.28 -29.82
CA PRO A 106 -9.46 13.54 -31.01
C PRO A 106 -9.86 14.27 -32.34
N ILE A 107 -9.26 15.43 -32.56
CA ILE A 107 -9.51 16.26 -33.74
C ILE A 107 -8.95 15.54 -34.96
N ASP A 108 -9.75 15.48 -36.04
CA ASP A 108 -9.40 14.83 -37.33
C ASP A 108 -9.06 13.33 -37.21
N SER A 109 -9.53 12.64 -36.18
CA SER A 109 -9.31 11.21 -36.02
C SER A 109 -10.12 10.40 -37.02
N ARG A 110 -9.44 9.55 -37.84
CA ARG A 110 -10.10 8.56 -38.72
C ARG A 110 -10.96 7.59 -37.87
N LEU A 111 -10.58 7.32 -36.66
CA LEU A 111 -11.24 6.35 -35.80
C LEU A 111 -12.68 6.76 -35.44
N ILE A 112 -12.91 8.04 -35.07
CA ILE A 112 -14.26 8.53 -34.76
C ILE A 112 -15.15 8.70 -36.00
N ALA A 113 -14.57 8.69 -37.19
CA ALA A 113 -15.30 8.76 -38.44
C ALA A 113 -15.86 7.40 -38.88
N LEU A 114 -15.42 6.30 -38.29
CA LEU A 114 -15.88 4.95 -38.61
C LEU A 114 -17.28 4.70 -38.04
N PRO A 115 -18.25 4.22 -38.84
CA PRO A 115 -19.63 3.97 -38.38
C PRO A 115 -19.72 2.83 -37.35
N GLN A 116 -18.67 1.99 -37.21
CA GLN A 116 -18.56 0.91 -36.25
C GLN A 116 -18.05 1.41 -34.90
N VAL A 117 -17.67 2.68 -34.78
CA VAL A 117 -17.11 3.26 -33.55
C VAL A 117 -18.13 4.12 -32.83
N VAL A 118 -18.37 3.84 -31.57
CA VAL A 118 -19.12 4.69 -30.67
C VAL A 118 -18.10 5.46 -29.81
N ALA A 119 -18.07 6.78 -29.97
CA ALA A 119 -17.16 7.67 -29.28
C ALA A 119 -17.89 8.55 -28.27
N THR A 120 -17.32 8.73 -27.09
CA THR A 120 -17.76 9.68 -26.06
C THR A 120 -16.59 10.57 -25.62
N PRO A 121 -16.84 11.81 -25.15
CA PRO A 121 -15.77 12.77 -24.89
C PRO A 121 -15.20 12.67 -23.47
N HIS A 122 -14.68 11.51 -23.08
CA HIS A 122 -14.06 11.21 -21.76
C HIS A 122 -15.02 11.55 -20.61
N ILE A 123 -16.21 10.99 -20.63
CA ILE A 123 -17.29 11.30 -19.68
C ILE A 123 -17.65 10.14 -18.73
N ALA A 124 -16.95 9.01 -18.79
CA ALA A 124 -17.27 7.85 -17.96
C ALA A 124 -17.27 8.17 -16.45
N GLY A 125 -16.35 9.05 -16.00
CA GLY A 125 -16.30 9.57 -14.64
C GLY A 125 -17.14 10.81 -14.37
N SER A 126 -17.85 11.35 -15.38
CA SER A 126 -18.56 12.64 -15.30
C SER A 126 -20.09 12.47 -15.19
N THR A 127 -20.57 11.24 -14.98
CA THR A 127 -21.99 11.00 -14.69
C THR A 127 -22.35 11.52 -13.31
N GLN A 128 -23.61 11.89 -13.09
CA GLN A 128 -24.08 12.38 -11.78
C GLN A 128 -23.81 11.37 -10.66
N GLU A 129 -24.04 10.08 -10.92
CA GLU A 129 -23.80 8.99 -9.98
C GLU A 129 -22.31 8.85 -9.63
N ALA A 130 -21.43 8.90 -10.64
CA ALA A 130 -19.98 8.81 -10.43
C ALA A 130 -19.47 10.00 -9.60
N GLN A 131 -19.89 11.22 -9.92
CA GLN A 131 -19.50 12.42 -9.19
C GLN A 131 -20.00 12.40 -7.72
N GLN A 132 -21.23 11.94 -7.50
CA GLN A 132 -21.77 11.80 -6.15
C GLN A 132 -21.02 10.74 -5.35
N LEU A 133 -20.71 9.60 -5.96
CA LEU A 133 -19.97 8.51 -5.31
C LEU A 133 -18.55 8.96 -4.94
N VAL A 134 -17.80 9.55 -5.88
CA VAL A 134 -16.46 10.07 -5.66
C VAL A 134 -16.45 11.13 -4.55
N GLY A 135 -17.40 12.07 -4.57
CA GLY A 135 -17.50 13.10 -3.53
C GLY A 135 -17.76 12.51 -2.13
N THR A 136 -18.67 11.55 -2.04
CA THR A 136 -19.01 10.89 -0.78
C THR A 136 -17.86 10.05 -0.24
N GLU A 137 -17.22 9.23 -1.07
CA GLU A 137 -16.09 8.39 -0.67
C GLU A 137 -14.86 9.22 -0.29
N THR A 138 -14.59 10.29 -1.04
CA THR A 138 -13.48 11.20 -0.72
C THR A 138 -13.71 11.89 0.63
N ALA A 139 -14.92 12.40 0.88
CA ALA A 139 -15.26 13.03 2.15
C ALA A 139 -15.18 12.04 3.33
N ALA A 140 -15.62 10.80 3.13
CA ALA A 140 -15.51 9.75 4.14
C ALA A 140 -14.04 9.41 4.41
N GLY A 141 -13.20 9.25 3.38
CA GLY A 141 -11.77 8.98 3.54
C GLY A 141 -11.03 10.11 4.27
N ILE A 142 -11.32 11.37 3.95
CA ILE A 142 -10.75 12.54 4.65
C ILE A 142 -11.19 12.55 6.12
N ARG A 143 -12.47 12.31 6.40
CA ARG A 143 -12.98 12.21 7.77
C ARG A 143 -12.25 11.14 8.56
N ASP A 144 -12.13 9.95 8.00
CA ASP A 144 -11.52 8.80 8.67
C ASP A 144 -10.01 9.03 8.91
N TYR A 145 -9.33 9.71 7.98
CA TYR A 145 -7.96 10.13 8.21
C TYR A 145 -7.82 11.15 9.34
N LEU A 146 -8.66 12.18 9.36
CA LEU A 146 -8.57 13.25 10.37
C LEU A 146 -8.98 12.79 11.77
N HIS A 147 -9.96 11.89 11.88
CA HIS A 147 -10.46 11.42 13.17
C HIS A 147 -9.75 10.17 13.69
N LEU A 148 -9.36 9.27 12.82
CA LEU A 148 -8.87 7.93 13.19
C LEU A 148 -7.43 7.68 12.73
N GLY A 149 -6.83 8.59 11.94
CA GLY A 149 -5.53 8.35 11.29
C GLY A 149 -5.56 7.25 10.22
N ILE A 150 -6.75 6.81 9.81
CA ILE A 150 -6.92 5.73 8.83
C ILE A 150 -6.66 6.27 7.43
N VAL A 151 -5.65 5.71 6.76
CA VAL A 151 -5.30 6.06 5.38
C VAL A 151 -5.97 5.09 4.42
N GLN A 152 -6.91 5.59 3.60
CA GLN A 152 -7.57 4.83 2.55
C GLN A 152 -7.36 5.51 1.20
N ASN A 153 -7.11 4.71 0.15
CA ASN A 153 -7.00 5.18 -1.24
C ASN A 153 -5.99 6.33 -1.45
N ALA A 154 -4.95 6.42 -0.62
CA ALA A 154 -3.91 7.43 -0.79
C ALA A 154 -3.02 7.10 -2.00
N VAL A 155 -2.65 8.13 -2.76
CA VAL A 155 -1.79 7.98 -3.95
C VAL A 155 -0.36 7.58 -3.58
N ASN A 156 0.13 8.04 -2.45
CA ASN A 156 1.50 7.88 -1.97
C ASN A 156 1.62 7.00 -0.70
N PHE A 157 0.60 6.19 -0.45
CA PHE A 157 0.59 5.23 0.65
C PHE A 157 -0.11 3.94 0.21
N PRO A 158 0.39 2.74 0.56
CA PRO A 158 -0.22 1.49 0.14
C PRO A 158 -1.66 1.38 0.60
N SER A 159 -2.55 1.07 -0.33
CA SER A 159 -3.94 0.76 -0.01
C SER A 159 -4.02 -0.54 0.77
N MET A 160 -4.75 -0.53 1.88
CA MET A 160 -4.93 -1.69 2.76
C MET A 160 -6.41 -1.88 3.06
N PRO A 161 -6.92 -3.13 3.06
CA PRO A 161 -8.28 -3.41 3.50
C PRO A 161 -8.52 -2.91 4.93
N LEU A 162 -9.71 -2.37 5.19
CA LEU A 162 -10.06 -1.79 6.50
C LEU A 162 -9.90 -2.80 7.65
N GLU A 163 -10.23 -4.07 7.42
CA GLU A 163 -10.08 -5.13 8.43
C GLU A 163 -8.59 -5.39 8.77
N GLU A 164 -7.71 -5.34 7.77
CA GLU A 164 -6.28 -5.49 8.00
C GLU A 164 -5.71 -4.27 8.74
N LEU A 165 -6.19 -3.08 8.41
CA LEU A 165 -5.82 -1.85 9.09
C LEU A 165 -6.22 -1.89 10.58
N LYS A 166 -7.46 -2.29 10.89
CA LYS A 166 -7.92 -2.46 12.28
C LYS A 166 -7.09 -3.47 13.06
N ARG A 167 -6.70 -4.58 12.41
CA ARG A 167 -5.82 -5.59 12.99
C ARG A 167 -4.43 -5.06 13.31
N LEU A 168 -3.90 -4.19 12.45
CA LEU A 168 -2.58 -3.59 12.61
C LEU A 168 -2.56 -2.38 13.56
N GLN A 169 -3.69 -1.72 13.81
CA GLN A 169 -3.75 -0.48 14.60
C GLN A 169 -3.03 -0.58 15.96
N PRO A 170 -3.22 -1.64 16.79
CA PRO A 170 -2.49 -1.76 18.04
C PRO A 170 -0.96 -1.84 17.86
N PHE A 171 -0.51 -2.40 16.73
CA PHE A 171 0.91 -2.50 16.41
C PHE A 171 1.46 -1.21 15.78
N VAL A 172 0.63 -0.40 15.12
CA VAL A 172 0.99 0.95 14.68
C VAL A 172 1.27 1.82 15.90
N ASP A 173 0.42 1.78 16.91
CA ASP A 173 0.61 2.51 18.18
C ASP A 173 1.88 2.04 18.92
N LEU A 174 2.10 0.72 18.98
CA LEU A 174 3.33 0.15 19.53
C LEU A 174 4.57 0.62 18.76
N ALA A 175 4.53 0.56 17.43
CA ALA A 175 5.64 0.95 16.55
C ALA A 175 6.03 2.42 16.75
N GLU A 176 5.05 3.32 16.80
CA GLU A 176 5.28 4.74 17.06
C GLU A 176 5.91 4.97 18.43
N LYS A 177 5.40 4.32 19.48
CA LYS A 177 5.94 4.42 20.84
C LYS A 177 7.36 3.87 20.94
N LEU A 178 7.67 2.73 20.28
CA LEU A 178 9.03 2.18 20.24
C LEU A 178 9.99 3.11 19.51
N GLY A 179 9.57 3.69 18.37
CA GLY A 179 10.36 4.68 17.66
C GLY A 179 10.67 5.92 18.51
N ALA A 180 9.68 6.46 19.21
CA ALA A 180 9.83 7.60 20.09
C ALA A 180 10.69 7.27 21.34
N PHE A 181 10.56 6.07 21.90
CA PHE A 181 11.34 5.63 23.04
C PHE A 181 12.81 5.48 22.69
N ILE A 182 13.13 4.74 21.65
CA ILE A 182 14.52 4.49 21.25
C ILE A 182 15.23 5.78 20.79
N ALA A 183 14.49 6.72 20.18
CA ALA A 183 15.01 8.02 19.77
C ALA A 183 15.52 8.85 20.95
N GLN A 184 14.85 8.79 22.10
CA GLN A 184 15.21 9.54 23.30
C GLN A 184 16.42 8.95 24.02
N LEU A 185 16.70 7.66 23.84
CA LEU A 185 17.87 6.98 24.40
C LEU A 185 19.10 7.05 23.49
N ALA A 186 18.88 7.22 22.20
CA ALA A 186 19.93 7.23 21.21
C ALA A 186 20.82 8.46 21.37
N THR A 187 22.12 8.26 21.21
CA THR A 187 23.11 9.33 21.13
C THR A 187 23.82 9.27 19.79
N GLY A 188 24.22 10.43 19.28
CA GLY A 188 24.86 10.51 17.98
C GLY A 188 23.87 10.62 16.81
N ARG A 189 24.41 10.55 15.59
CA ARG A 189 23.61 10.65 14.37
C ARG A 189 23.08 9.29 13.96
N THR A 190 21.79 9.16 13.79
CA THR A 190 21.16 7.93 13.24
C THR A 190 21.61 7.71 11.81
N GLN A 191 22.05 6.51 11.51
CA GLN A 191 22.49 6.07 10.18
C GLN A 191 21.52 5.06 9.58
N THR A 192 21.11 4.05 10.39
CA THR A 192 20.20 3.00 9.95
C THR A 192 19.13 2.75 10.99
N VAL A 193 17.90 2.55 10.51
CA VAL A 193 16.75 2.05 11.29
C VAL A 193 16.41 0.67 10.79
N SER A 194 16.63 -0.36 11.62
CA SER A 194 16.29 -1.74 11.29
C SER A 194 15.02 -2.16 12.04
N ILE A 195 14.04 -2.65 11.30
CA ILE A 195 12.75 -3.09 11.82
C ILE A 195 12.62 -4.59 11.57
N ARG A 196 12.32 -5.37 12.60
CA ARG A 196 12.15 -6.81 12.47
C ARG A 196 10.82 -7.26 13.04
N TYR A 197 10.14 -8.08 12.24
CA TYR A 197 8.80 -8.61 12.53
C TYR A 197 8.88 -10.07 12.94
N TYR A 198 8.07 -10.46 13.95
CA TYR A 198 7.93 -11.83 14.43
C TYR A 198 6.45 -12.23 14.52
N GLY A 199 6.18 -13.53 14.44
CA GLY A 199 4.84 -14.08 14.58
C GLY A 199 3.91 -13.65 13.42
N GLY A 200 2.69 -13.30 13.72
CA GLY A 200 1.68 -12.88 12.74
C GLY A 200 2.03 -11.59 11.97
N LEU A 201 3.04 -10.82 12.43
CA LEU A 201 3.54 -9.65 11.71
C LEU A 201 4.52 -10.02 10.58
N THR A 202 4.89 -11.29 10.43
CA THR A 202 5.77 -11.74 9.33
C THR A 202 5.04 -11.81 7.99
N THR A 203 3.72 -11.72 7.97
CA THR A 203 2.88 -11.77 6.76
C THR A 203 2.16 -10.44 6.56
N GLY A 204 1.81 -10.14 5.31
CA GLY A 204 1.07 -8.93 4.95
C GLY A 204 1.96 -7.71 4.67
N ASN A 205 1.31 -6.57 4.50
CA ASN A 205 1.95 -5.28 4.26
C ASN A 205 2.19 -4.57 5.58
N ASN A 206 3.47 -4.37 5.95
CA ASN A 206 3.87 -3.73 7.19
C ASN A 206 4.30 -2.26 7.01
N GLU A 207 4.08 -1.66 5.85
CA GLU A 207 4.44 -0.25 5.59
C GLU A 207 3.88 0.73 6.64
N PRO A 208 2.65 0.54 7.18
CA PRO A 208 2.16 1.38 8.28
C PRO A 208 3.01 1.30 9.55
N LEU A 209 3.60 0.12 9.84
CA LEU A 209 4.48 -0.06 11.01
C LEU A 209 5.82 0.64 10.80
N VAL A 210 6.36 0.59 9.58
CA VAL A 210 7.58 1.34 9.21
C VAL A 210 7.33 2.83 9.38
N GLY A 211 6.25 3.34 8.78
CA GLY A 211 5.85 4.74 8.92
C GLY A 211 5.69 5.17 10.36
N ALA A 212 5.12 4.31 11.21
CA ALA A 212 4.91 4.59 12.64
C ALA A 212 6.23 4.63 13.44
N VAL A 213 7.14 3.66 13.22
CA VAL A 213 8.48 3.70 13.85
C VAL A 213 9.22 4.98 13.48
N LEU A 214 9.25 5.32 12.19
CA LEU A 214 9.94 6.52 11.70
C LEU A 214 9.26 7.80 12.18
N LYS A 215 7.92 7.84 12.23
CA LYS A 215 7.17 8.95 12.80
C LYS A 215 7.57 9.18 14.25
N GLY A 216 7.52 8.13 15.08
CA GLY A 216 7.93 8.20 16.48
C GLY A 216 9.38 8.67 16.65
N LEU A 217 10.30 8.11 15.84
CA LEU A 217 11.72 8.50 15.84
C LEU A 217 11.90 9.99 15.52
N PHE A 218 11.35 10.47 14.42
CA PHE A 218 11.60 11.82 13.95
C PHE A 218 10.76 12.90 14.63
N GLN A 219 9.55 12.57 15.12
CA GLN A 219 8.69 13.52 15.82
C GLN A 219 9.36 14.07 17.08
N THR A 220 10.21 13.28 17.75
CA THR A 220 10.99 13.72 18.92
C THR A 220 12.15 14.63 18.57
N MET A 221 12.63 14.59 17.33
CA MET A 221 13.84 15.27 16.88
C MET A 221 13.55 16.51 15.99
N LEU A 222 12.34 16.56 15.40
CA LEU A 222 12.00 17.57 14.39
C LEU A 222 10.85 18.46 14.84
N SER A 223 10.96 19.74 14.46
CA SER A 223 9.87 20.70 14.62
C SER A 223 8.80 20.60 13.53
N SER A 224 9.12 19.96 12.41
CA SER A 224 8.17 19.72 11.31
C SER A 224 7.30 18.50 11.60
N THR A 225 6.03 18.56 11.18
CA THR A 225 5.11 17.43 11.36
C THR A 225 5.52 16.23 10.52
N VAL A 226 5.77 15.11 11.20
CA VAL A 226 6.02 13.81 10.57
C VAL A 226 4.75 12.96 10.69
N THR A 227 4.33 12.38 9.56
CA THR A 227 3.14 11.54 9.45
C THR A 227 3.53 10.14 9.01
N LEU A 228 2.63 9.17 9.12
CA LEU A 228 2.86 7.81 8.58
C LEU A 228 3.22 7.83 7.09
N ILE A 229 2.69 8.81 6.34
CA ILE A 229 2.84 8.91 4.89
C ILE A 229 4.22 9.49 4.51
N ASN A 230 4.66 10.57 5.18
CA ASN A 230 5.90 11.26 4.82
C ASN A 230 7.14 10.76 5.56
N ALA A 231 6.98 9.89 6.54
CA ALA A 231 8.07 9.46 7.43
C ALA A 231 9.24 8.81 6.67
N ARG A 232 8.94 7.99 5.66
CA ARG A 232 9.99 7.35 4.83
C ARG A 232 10.75 8.38 3.99
N SER A 233 10.05 9.31 3.35
CA SER A 233 10.70 10.41 2.60
C SER A 233 11.54 11.31 3.50
N VAL A 234 11.12 11.52 4.76
CA VAL A 234 11.91 12.24 5.77
C VAL A 234 13.19 11.48 6.10
N ALA A 235 13.14 10.15 6.23
CA ALA A 235 14.33 9.31 6.46
C ALA A 235 15.30 9.42 5.27
N GLU A 236 14.82 9.24 4.05
CA GLU A 236 15.61 9.35 2.82
C GLU A 236 16.29 10.72 2.67
N ALA A 237 15.53 11.81 2.85
CA ALA A 237 16.06 13.17 2.79
C ALA A 237 17.15 13.45 3.84
N ARG A 238 17.22 12.65 4.90
CA ARG A 238 18.22 12.74 5.97
C ARG A 238 19.36 11.74 5.82
N GLY A 239 19.33 10.90 4.77
CA GLY A 239 20.32 9.86 4.54
C GLY A 239 20.28 8.78 5.63
N VAL A 240 19.09 8.45 6.14
CA VAL A 240 18.86 7.37 7.09
C VAL A 240 18.34 6.16 6.32
N ASP A 241 19.09 5.07 6.35
CA ASP A 241 18.70 3.81 5.73
C ASP A 241 17.63 3.11 6.55
N VAL A 242 16.61 2.56 5.89
CA VAL A 242 15.54 1.80 6.53
C VAL A 242 15.61 0.35 6.07
N VAL A 243 15.84 -0.57 6.99
CA VAL A 243 16.01 -2.00 6.72
C VAL A 243 14.89 -2.79 7.40
N GLU A 244 14.15 -3.55 6.61
CA GLU A 244 13.11 -4.44 7.11
C GLU A 244 13.56 -5.90 7.06
N SER A 245 13.21 -6.67 8.07
CA SER A 245 13.46 -8.10 8.12
C SER A 245 12.32 -8.86 8.80
N ARG A 246 12.11 -10.09 8.37
CA ARG A 246 11.08 -10.99 8.90
C ARG A 246 11.76 -12.23 9.47
N SER A 247 11.37 -12.65 10.67
CA SER A 247 11.95 -13.83 11.30
C SER A 247 10.86 -14.86 11.61
N PRO A 248 10.96 -16.07 11.06
CA PRO A 248 10.04 -17.15 11.38
C PRO A 248 10.35 -17.82 12.73
N ARG A 249 11.42 -17.40 13.43
CA ARG A 249 11.80 -18.00 14.70
C ARG A 249 10.72 -17.71 15.74
N PRO A 250 10.25 -18.74 16.46
CA PRO A 250 9.31 -18.54 17.55
C PRO A 250 9.97 -17.70 18.66
N ARG A 251 9.19 -16.80 19.25
CA ARG A 251 9.54 -16.01 20.43
C ARG A 251 8.49 -16.28 21.51
N ASN A 252 8.75 -15.79 22.70
CA ASN A 252 7.83 -15.94 23.85
C ASN A 252 6.50 -15.18 23.66
N PHE A 253 6.37 -14.40 22.57
CA PHE A 253 5.22 -13.58 22.25
C PHE A 253 4.65 -13.95 20.88
N THR A 254 3.32 -13.99 20.77
CA THR A 254 2.63 -14.31 19.51
C THR A 254 2.99 -13.33 18.38
N ASN A 255 3.13 -12.05 18.74
CA ASN A 255 3.54 -10.98 17.83
C ASN A 255 4.55 -10.08 18.55
N LEU A 256 5.65 -9.80 17.89
CA LEU A 256 6.72 -8.96 18.45
C LEU A 256 7.28 -8.07 17.35
N LEU A 257 7.53 -6.82 17.71
CA LEU A 257 8.18 -5.83 16.87
C LEU A 257 9.53 -5.45 17.50
N ALA A 258 10.61 -5.59 16.74
CA ALA A 258 11.94 -5.13 17.14
C ALA A 258 12.36 -3.92 16.32
N VAL A 259 12.91 -2.92 16.98
CA VAL A 259 13.48 -1.73 16.37
C VAL A 259 14.92 -1.59 16.85
N LYS A 260 15.85 -1.48 15.89
CA LYS A 260 17.27 -1.24 16.14
C LYS A 260 17.67 0.06 15.47
N LEU A 261 18.41 0.89 16.17
CA LEU A 261 19.08 2.06 15.62
C LEU A 261 20.58 1.83 15.59
N ASP A 262 21.17 2.01 14.41
CA ASP A 262 22.61 2.15 14.26
C ASP A 262 22.93 3.64 14.18
N THR A 263 23.75 4.12 15.10
CA THR A 263 24.15 5.54 15.20
C THR A 263 25.66 5.69 15.13
N SER A 264 26.14 6.93 14.96
CA SER A 264 27.58 7.22 15.01
C SER A 264 28.25 6.85 16.35
N ASN A 265 27.47 6.66 17.41
CA ASN A 265 27.96 6.39 18.76
C ASN A 265 27.68 4.95 19.25
N GLY A 266 27.14 4.11 18.38
CA GLY A 266 26.84 2.71 18.69
C GLY A 266 25.43 2.30 18.31
N GLU A 267 25.06 1.10 18.72
CA GLU A 267 23.79 0.46 18.42
C GLU A 267 22.84 0.53 19.64
N LEU A 268 21.57 0.63 19.36
CA LEU A 268 20.50 0.53 20.36
C LEU A 268 19.41 -0.41 19.85
N TRP A 269 18.89 -1.28 20.71
CA TRP A 269 17.88 -2.26 20.30
C TRP A 269 16.76 -2.35 21.34
N VAL A 270 15.51 -2.26 20.86
CA VAL A 270 14.30 -2.42 21.67
C VAL A 270 13.35 -3.40 21.01
N GLU A 271 12.74 -4.28 21.79
CA GLU A 271 11.62 -5.12 21.35
C GLU A 271 10.38 -4.79 22.15
N GLY A 272 9.23 -4.80 21.48
CA GLY A 272 7.94 -4.55 22.09
C GLY A 272 6.87 -5.52 21.63
N ALA A 273 5.89 -5.73 22.48
CA ALA A 273 4.71 -6.55 22.23
C ALA A 273 3.44 -5.88 22.78
N ASN A 274 2.29 -6.25 22.21
CA ASN A 274 0.99 -5.87 22.74
C ASN A 274 0.43 -7.01 23.60
N PHE A 275 -0.04 -6.65 24.78
CA PHE A 275 -0.70 -7.54 25.71
C PHE A 275 -2.20 -7.30 25.71
N GLU A 276 -3.00 -8.36 25.74
CA GLU A 276 -4.47 -8.25 25.78
C GLU A 276 -4.96 -7.43 26.98
N GLN A 277 -4.30 -7.61 28.13
CA GLN A 277 -4.52 -6.81 29.33
C GLN A 277 -3.25 -6.03 29.65
N GLY A 278 -3.21 -4.74 29.31
CA GLY A 278 -2.07 -3.88 29.66
C GLY A 278 -1.40 -3.15 28.51
N GLY A 279 -1.89 -3.30 27.27
CA GLY A 279 -1.47 -2.51 26.12
C GLY A 279 -0.03 -2.78 25.64
N ALA A 280 0.57 -1.77 25.04
CA ALA A 280 1.93 -1.83 24.49
C ALA A 280 2.99 -1.85 25.58
N ARG A 281 3.94 -2.80 25.51
CA ARG A 281 5.05 -2.93 26.46
C ARG A 281 6.37 -3.16 25.76
N ILE A 282 7.44 -2.66 26.36
CA ILE A 282 8.81 -3.06 26.04
C ILE A 282 9.05 -4.40 26.72
N VAL A 283 9.61 -5.35 25.97
CA VAL A 283 9.93 -6.70 26.48
C VAL A 283 11.43 -7.00 26.42
N LEU A 284 12.20 -6.19 25.68
CA LEU A 284 13.66 -6.29 25.64
C LEU A 284 14.26 -4.91 25.34
N LEU A 285 15.35 -4.56 26.04
CA LEU A 285 16.16 -3.38 25.78
C LEU A 285 17.64 -3.75 25.83
N ASP A 286 18.37 -3.54 24.73
CA ASP A 286 19.80 -3.85 24.59
C ASP A 286 20.21 -5.25 25.07
N GLY A 287 19.38 -6.26 24.74
CA GLY A 287 19.63 -7.65 25.11
C GLY A 287 19.18 -8.02 26.52
N VAL A 288 18.69 -7.08 27.32
CA VAL A 288 18.14 -7.33 28.68
C VAL A 288 16.62 -7.50 28.56
N GLU A 289 16.10 -8.63 29.03
CA GLU A 289 14.67 -8.86 29.15
C GLU A 289 14.08 -7.97 30.24
N ILE A 290 13.05 -7.23 29.91
CA ILE A 290 12.31 -6.34 30.79
C ILE A 290 10.82 -6.42 30.49
N GLU A 291 9.97 -5.93 31.39
CA GLU A 291 8.57 -5.72 31.12
C GLU A 291 8.18 -4.35 31.65
N ALA A 292 8.07 -3.39 30.72
CA ALA A 292 7.73 -2.01 31.05
C ALA A 292 6.65 -1.46 30.11
N GLY A 293 5.64 -0.79 30.67
CA GLY A 293 4.63 -0.07 29.88
C GLY A 293 5.28 1.07 29.09
N LEU A 294 4.71 1.43 27.95
CA LEU A 294 5.18 2.54 27.09
C LEU A 294 4.41 3.84 27.36
N GLU A 295 3.91 4.04 28.56
CA GLU A 295 3.16 5.23 28.96
C GLU A 295 3.83 5.94 30.13
N GLY A 296 3.70 7.27 30.18
CA GLY A 296 4.27 8.10 31.24
C GLY A 296 5.76 8.39 31.06
N THR A 297 6.43 8.71 32.17
CA THR A 297 7.85 9.05 32.20
C THR A 297 8.69 7.86 32.66
N HIS A 298 9.74 7.56 31.93
CA HIS A 298 10.65 6.45 32.23
C HIS A 298 12.01 6.97 32.61
N ILE A 299 12.60 6.35 33.61
CA ILE A 299 14.02 6.54 33.99
C ILE A 299 14.76 5.25 33.64
N VAL A 300 15.66 5.32 32.66
CA VAL A 300 16.52 4.20 32.27
C VAL A 300 17.89 4.37 32.92
N ILE A 301 18.27 3.42 33.77
CA ILE A 301 19.53 3.43 34.48
C ILE A 301 20.36 2.24 34.01
N ARG A 302 21.54 2.52 33.50
CA ARG A 302 22.56 1.50 33.21
C ARG A 302 23.58 1.50 34.36
N ASN A 303 23.75 0.37 35.00
CA ASN A 303 24.70 0.20 36.09
C ASN A 303 25.44 -1.14 35.98
N LEU A 304 26.56 -1.27 36.68
CA LEU A 304 27.14 -2.56 36.98
C LEU A 304 26.26 -3.20 38.05
N ASP A 305 26.04 -4.53 37.96
CA ASP A 305 25.22 -5.28 38.93
C ASP A 305 25.97 -5.41 40.28
N GLU A 306 25.93 -4.33 41.04
CA GLU A 306 26.56 -4.24 42.36
C GLU A 306 25.49 -4.18 43.46
N PRO A 307 25.71 -4.88 44.61
CA PRO A 307 24.80 -4.80 45.73
C PRO A 307 24.60 -3.36 46.22
N GLY A 308 23.34 -2.99 46.46
CA GLY A 308 22.95 -1.69 47.01
C GLY A 308 22.51 -0.63 46.00
N VAL A 309 22.75 -0.78 44.69
CA VAL A 309 22.38 0.21 43.65
C VAL A 309 20.88 0.46 43.66
N VAL A 310 20.05 -0.61 43.67
CA VAL A 310 18.59 -0.49 43.68
C VAL A 310 18.09 0.27 44.91
N GLY A 311 18.66 -0.04 46.10
CA GLY A 311 18.35 0.66 47.34
C GLY A 311 18.73 2.14 47.32
N ALA A 312 19.89 2.48 46.76
CA ALA A 312 20.36 3.86 46.63
C ALA A 312 19.45 4.67 45.68
N VAL A 313 19.10 4.11 44.51
CA VAL A 313 18.19 4.74 43.56
C VAL A 313 16.80 4.96 44.19
N GLY A 314 16.23 3.93 44.84
CA GLY A 314 14.96 4.04 45.55
C GLY A 314 14.96 5.10 46.63
N SER A 315 16.06 5.19 47.42
CA SER A 315 16.22 6.20 48.46
C SER A 315 16.33 7.63 47.93
N ILE A 316 16.93 7.81 46.75
CA ILE A 316 17.02 9.12 46.06
C ILE A 316 15.64 9.54 45.55
N LEU A 317 14.92 8.64 44.89
CA LEU A 317 13.58 8.92 44.34
C LEU A 317 12.55 9.19 45.46
N ALA A 318 12.64 8.52 46.58
CA ALA A 318 11.74 8.70 47.72
C ALA A 318 11.91 10.06 48.46
N LYS A 319 13.00 10.79 48.21
CA LYS A 319 13.27 12.10 48.82
C LYS A 319 12.68 13.28 48.05
N ARG A 320 12.01 13.03 46.92
CA ARG A 320 11.33 14.03 46.09
C ARG A 320 9.83 13.77 46.06
#